data_dada1ff32f0df960c8ecaf0b449e4b26
#
_entry.id   dada1ff32f0df960c8ecaf0b449e4b26
#
_cell.length_a   1.000
_cell.length_b   1.000
_cell.length_c   1.000
_cell.angle_alpha   90.00
_cell.angle_beta   90.00
_cell.angle_gamma   90.00
#
_symmetry.space_group_name_H-M   'P 1'
#
loop_
_entity.id
_entity.type
_entity.pdbx_description
1 polymer ?
#
loop_
_entity_poly.entity_id
_entity_poly.type
_entity_poly.pdbx_seq_one_letter_code
_entity_poly.pdbx_strand_id
1 'polypeptide(L)'
;MTKVIGVRFRTAGKIYYFSPGKFEIKQGDHVIVETARGVEYGKVVIGTRKVKDQEVIQPLKSVIRIATEQDQKTEEKNREKEKEAFQICLEKIRKHGLEMKLIDAEYTFDNNKVLFYFTADGRIDFRELVKDLAAVFRIRIELRQIGVRDETKIRGGIGICGRPLCCHTYLSEFAAVSIKMAKEQNLSLNPTKISG
;
A
#
# COMPACT_ATOMS: atom_id res chain seq x y z
N MET A 1 9.56 4.44 -27.43
CA MET A 1 10.19 3.70 -26.32
C MET A 1 10.54 4.67 -25.21
N THR A 2 9.94 4.52 -24.05
CA THR A 2 10.10 5.44 -22.89
C THR A 2 11.03 4.82 -21.86
N LYS A 3 11.97 5.63 -21.30
CA LYS A 3 12.81 5.20 -20.17
C LYS A 3 11.98 5.22 -18.89
N VAL A 4 11.97 4.12 -18.14
CA VAL A 4 11.25 3.99 -16.89
C VAL A 4 12.09 3.30 -15.83
N ILE A 5 11.72 3.54 -14.57
CA ILE A 5 12.12 2.75 -13.40
C ILE A 5 10.87 2.15 -12.76
N GLY A 6 11.03 1.00 -12.11
CA GLY A 6 9.96 0.39 -11.32
C GLY A 6 10.15 0.65 -9.84
N VAL A 7 9.20 1.33 -9.22
CA VAL A 7 9.21 1.71 -7.81
C VAL A 7 8.15 0.93 -7.05
N ARG A 8 8.47 0.51 -5.84
CA ARG A 8 7.57 -0.19 -4.91
C ARG A 8 7.56 0.53 -3.58
N PHE A 9 6.37 0.74 -3.01
CA PHE A 9 6.16 1.43 -1.74
C PHE A 9 6.00 0.48 -0.54
N ARG A 10 5.54 -0.75 -0.78
CA ARG A 10 5.35 -1.80 0.25
C ARG A 10 5.98 -3.11 -0.20
N THR A 11 6.38 -3.97 0.72
CA THR A 11 7.13 -5.21 0.46
C THR A 11 6.55 -6.06 -0.67
N ALA A 12 5.26 -6.36 -0.65
CA ALA A 12 4.55 -7.07 -1.73
C ALA A 12 3.61 -6.14 -2.53
N GLY A 13 3.89 -4.83 -2.54
CA GLY A 13 3.10 -3.85 -3.26
C GLY A 13 3.27 -3.98 -4.78
N LYS A 14 2.29 -3.42 -5.50
CA LYS A 14 2.37 -3.26 -6.95
C LYS A 14 3.59 -2.42 -7.33
N ILE A 15 4.20 -2.75 -8.46
CA ILE A 15 5.29 -1.95 -9.03
C ILE A 15 4.67 -0.87 -9.90
N TYR A 16 5.06 0.37 -9.64
CA TYR A 16 4.65 1.53 -10.41
C TYR A 16 5.80 2.05 -11.24
N TYR A 17 5.53 2.42 -12.48
CA TYR A 17 6.54 2.97 -13.37
C TYR A 17 6.59 4.48 -13.27
N PHE A 18 7.81 5.01 -13.20
CA PHE A 18 8.11 6.44 -13.19
C PHE A 18 9.21 6.76 -14.19
N SER A 19 9.21 7.99 -14.69
CA SER A 19 10.33 8.48 -15.50
C SER A 19 11.51 8.79 -14.59
N PRO A 20 12.73 8.29 -14.87
CA PRO A 20 13.92 8.63 -14.10
C PRO A 20 14.33 10.10 -14.28
N GLY A 21 13.77 10.81 -15.28
CA GLY A 21 14.17 12.17 -15.61
C GLY A 21 15.67 12.26 -15.96
N LYS A 22 16.37 13.15 -15.26
CA LYS A 22 17.82 13.38 -15.40
C LYS A 22 18.69 12.56 -14.46
N PHE A 23 18.08 11.73 -13.61
CA PHE A 23 18.81 10.99 -12.59
C PHE A 23 19.28 9.63 -13.12
N GLU A 24 20.49 9.24 -12.71
CA GLU A 24 20.99 7.87 -12.87
C GLU A 24 20.55 7.05 -11.65
N ILE A 25 19.53 6.22 -11.83
CA ILE A 25 18.89 5.46 -10.77
C ILE A 25 19.14 3.98 -10.99
N LYS A 26 19.65 3.32 -9.95
CA LYS A 26 19.95 1.88 -9.93
C LYS A 26 18.88 1.11 -9.16
N GLN A 27 18.82 -0.19 -9.39
CA GLN A 27 18.02 -1.08 -8.56
C GLN A 27 18.56 -1.08 -7.12
N GLY A 28 17.68 -0.94 -6.15
CA GLY A 28 18.02 -0.85 -4.74
C GLY A 28 17.99 0.57 -4.19
N ASP A 29 18.14 1.59 -5.04
CA ASP A 29 18.03 2.99 -4.65
C ASP A 29 16.65 3.31 -4.09
N HIS A 30 16.57 4.37 -3.29
CA HIS A 30 15.31 4.94 -2.84
C HIS A 30 15.08 6.29 -3.50
N VAL A 31 13.84 6.57 -3.85
CA VAL A 31 13.44 7.77 -4.58
C VAL A 31 12.21 8.42 -3.96
N ILE A 32 12.14 9.72 -4.11
CA ILE A 32 10.96 10.52 -3.78
C ILE A 32 10.19 10.75 -5.06
N VAL A 33 8.92 10.38 -5.03
CA VAL A 33 8.01 10.46 -6.18
C VAL A 33 6.69 11.09 -5.77
N GLU A 34 6.00 11.69 -6.73
CA GLU A 34 4.64 12.17 -6.53
C GLU A 34 3.64 11.14 -7.07
N THR A 35 2.69 10.75 -6.22
CA THR A 35 1.60 9.84 -6.57
C THR A 35 0.24 10.55 -6.47
N ALA A 36 -0.84 9.82 -6.74
CA ALA A 36 -2.19 10.33 -6.47
C ALA A 36 -2.47 10.53 -4.96
N ARG A 37 -1.66 9.94 -4.09
CA ARG A 37 -1.79 10.07 -2.63
C ARG A 37 -1.03 11.26 -2.07
N GLY A 38 -0.03 11.74 -2.78
CA GLY A 38 0.90 12.78 -2.39
C GLY A 38 2.35 12.40 -2.69
N VAL A 39 3.27 13.02 -1.99
CA VAL A 39 4.71 12.68 -2.07
C VAL A 39 4.97 11.41 -1.27
N GLU A 40 5.63 10.45 -1.90
CA GLU A 40 5.91 9.14 -1.31
C GLU A 40 7.40 8.78 -1.45
N TYR A 41 7.89 8.04 -0.44
CA TYR A 41 9.22 7.44 -0.41
C TYR A 41 9.11 6.01 -0.94
N GLY A 42 9.83 5.67 -2.02
CA GLY A 42 9.73 4.37 -2.65
C GLY A 42 11.08 3.72 -2.92
N LYS A 43 11.10 2.38 -2.93
CA LYS A 43 12.27 1.58 -3.28
C LYS A 43 12.25 1.21 -4.76
N VAL A 44 13.34 1.44 -5.45
CA VAL A 44 13.53 1.04 -6.85
C VAL A 44 13.80 -0.46 -6.91
N VAL A 45 12.84 -1.20 -7.46
CA VAL A 45 12.93 -2.67 -7.63
C VAL A 45 13.30 -3.06 -9.07
N ILE A 46 13.10 -2.15 -10.01
CA ILE A 46 13.51 -2.31 -11.40
C ILE A 46 14.32 -1.05 -11.77
N GLY A 47 15.59 -1.24 -12.07
CA GLY A 47 16.47 -0.15 -12.52
C GLY A 47 16.02 0.44 -13.87
N THR A 48 16.71 1.46 -14.33
CA THR A 48 16.36 2.16 -15.57
C THR A 48 16.35 1.22 -16.77
N ARG A 49 15.18 1.08 -17.42
CA ARG A 49 15.00 0.30 -18.64
C ARG A 49 14.12 1.01 -19.66
N LYS A 50 14.22 0.62 -20.91
CA LYS A 50 13.33 1.08 -21.97
C LYS A 50 12.15 0.10 -22.10
N VAL A 51 10.93 0.62 -22.11
CA VAL A 51 9.70 -0.14 -22.32
C VAL A 51 8.92 0.45 -23.49
N LYS A 52 7.99 -0.32 -24.05
CA LYS A 52 7.09 0.17 -25.09
C LYS A 52 6.09 1.15 -24.45
N ASP A 53 5.73 2.19 -25.18
CA ASP A 53 4.82 3.24 -24.69
C ASP A 53 3.42 2.70 -24.33
N GLN A 54 3.03 1.55 -24.89
CA GLN A 54 1.79 0.83 -24.59
C GLN A 54 1.79 0.13 -23.21
N GLU A 55 2.95 -0.12 -22.64
CA GLU A 55 3.11 -0.79 -21.33
C GLU A 55 3.09 0.20 -20.15
N VAL A 56 2.96 1.48 -20.44
CA VAL A 56 3.05 2.55 -19.44
C VAL A 56 1.77 3.37 -19.42
N ILE A 57 1.22 3.58 -18.24
CA ILE A 57 0.06 4.44 -18.06
C ILE A 57 0.49 5.90 -18.20
N GLN A 58 -0.06 6.60 -19.18
CA GLN A 58 0.19 8.01 -19.43
C GLN A 58 -0.81 8.89 -18.65
N PRO A 59 -0.40 10.08 -18.15
CA PRO A 59 0.95 10.66 -18.22
C PRO A 59 1.91 10.03 -17.19
N LEU A 60 3.13 9.67 -17.66
CA LEU A 60 4.15 9.10 -16.81
C LEU A 60 4.73 10.18 -15.88
N LYS A 61 4.53 10.02 -14.58
CA LYS A 61 5.12 10.93 -13.57
C LYS A 61 6.63 10.71 -13.46
N SER A 62 7.35 11.79 -13.18
CA SER A 62 8.80 11.75 -13.02
C SER A 62 9.20 11.62 -11.56
N VAL A 63 10.37 11.04 -11.33
CA VAL A 63 11.04 11.08 -10.03
C VAL A 63 11.35 12.54 -9.68
N ILE A 64 11.00 12.96 -8.46
CA ILE A 64 11.31 14.29 -7.96
C ILE A 64 12.81 14.37 -7.68
N ARG A 65 13.36 13.41 -6.94
CA ARG A 65 14.78 13.28 -6.62
C ARG A 65 15.12 11.89 -6.05
N ILE A 66 16.39 11.58 -6.01
CA ILE A 66 16.90 10.43 -5.26
C ILE A 66 16.78 10.75 -3.76
N ALA A 67 16.42 9.75 -2.96
CA ALA A 67 16.31 9.91 -1.52
C ALA A 67 17.69 10.03 -0.86
N THR A 68 17.75 10.86 0.17
CA THR A 68 18.94 11.07 1.01
C THR A 68 18.83 10.28 2.31
N GLU A 69 19.91 10.20 3.09
CA GLU A 69 19.87 9.60 4.44
C GLU A 69 18.88 10.32 5.37
N GLN A 70 18.72 11.63 5.17
CA GLN A 70 17.73 12.41 5.94
C GLN A 70 16.30 11.97 5.62
N ASP A 71 16.02 11.62 4.37
CA ASP A 71 14.71 11.12 3.96
C ASP A 71 14.43 9.74 4.56
N GLN A 72 15.44 8.89 4.64
CA GLN A 72 15.31 7.61 5.31
C GLN A 72 14.96 7.77 6.80
N LYS A 73 15.63 8.68 7.49
CA LYS A 73 15.32 9.01 8.90
C LYS A 73 13.92 9.59 9.06
N THR A 74 13.46 10.37 8.09
CA THR A 74 12.10 10.91 8.08
C THR A 74 11.07 9.79 7.91
N GLU A 75 11.32 8.84 7.01
CA GLU A 75 10.48 7.68 6.80
C GLU A 75 10.41 6.79 8.06
N GLU A 76 11.54 6.56 8.72
CA GLU A 76 11.59 5.80 9.98
C GLU A 76 10.76 6.48 11.08
N LYS A 77 10.89 7.81 11.22
CA LYS A 77 10.04 8.58 12.16
C LYS A 77 8.56 8.53 11.80
N ASN A 78 8.22 8.55 10.51
CA ASN A 78 6.83 8.42 10.08
C ASN A 78 6.26 7.06 10.48
N ARG A 79 7.02 5.99 10.35
CA ARG A 79 6.62 4.64 10.81
C ARG A 79 6.39 4.55 12.32
N GLU A 80 7.14 5.30 13.12
CA GLU A 80 6.87 5.39 14.55
C GLU A 80 5.57 6.12 14.83
N LYS A 81 5.35 7.27 14.17
CA LYS A 81 4.09 8.02 14.25
C LYS A 81 2.87 7.21 13.79
N GLU A 82 3.04 6.34 12.77
CA GLU A 82 1.98 5.45 12.30
C GLU A 82 1.51 4.50 13.38
N LYS A 83 2.42 3.95 14.18
CA LYS A 83 2.08 3.09 15.32
C LYS A 83 1.29 3.85 16.39
N GLU A 84 1.71 5.07 16.71
CA GLU A 84 0.99 5.94 17.67
C GLU A 84 -0.39 6.32 17.13
N ALA A 85 -0.45 6.73 15.85
CA ALA A 85 -1.71 7.09 15.19
C ALA A 85 -2.69 5.91 15.14
N PHE A 86 -2.18 4.70 14.93
CA PHE A 86 -2.99 3.50 14.96
C PHE A 86 -3.65 3.29 16.33
N GLN A 87 -2.91 3.44 17.43
CA GLN A 87 -3.45 3.28 18.78
C GLN A 87 -4.50 4.35 19.10
N ILE A 88 -4.20 5.61 18.79
CA ILE A 88 -5.14 6.72 18.99
C ILE A 88 -6.44 6.49 18.20
N CYS A 89 -6.31 6.09 16.92
CA CYS A 89 -7.48 5.81 16.10
C CYS A 89 -8.30 4.64 16.65
N LEU A 90 -7.67 3.59 17.13
CA LEU A 90 -8.32 2.42 17.74
C LEU A 90 -9.12 2.80 19.00
N GLU A 91 -8.55 3.64 19.86
CA GLU A 91 -9.26 4.16 21.05
C GLU A 91 -10.47 5.01 20.65
N LYS A 92 -10.33 5.86 19.65
CA LYS A 92 -11.45 6.69 19.14
C LYS A 92 -12.54 5.84 18.51
N ILE A 93 -12.23 4.81 17.73
CA ILE A 93 -13.20 3.86 17.18
C ILE A 93 -14.02 3.22 18.31
N ARG A 94 -13.36 2.76 19.37
CA ARG A 94 -14.01 2.17 20.56
C ARG A 94 -14.92 3.18 21.25
N LYS A 95 -14.44 4.41 21.44
CA LYS A 95 -15.22 5.49 22.06
C LYS A 95 -16.49 5.82 21.29
N HIS A 96 -16.44 5.83 19.97
CA HIS A 96 -17.60 6.07 19.10
C HIS A 96 -18.48 4.82 18.88
N GLY A 97 -18.10 3.66 19.41
CA GLY A 97 -18.87 2.42 19.27
C GLY A 97 -19.04 1.95 17.82
N LEU A 98 -18.06 2.22 16.95
CA LEU A 98 -18.16 1.88 15.53
C LEU A 98 -17.77 0.42 15.29
N GLU A 99 -18.64 -0.31 14.57
CA GLU A 99 -18.41 -1.71 14.16
C GLU A 99 -17.47 -1.78 12.95
N MET A 100 -16.23 -1.34 13.14
CA MET A 100 -15.17 -1.36 12.14
C MET A 100 -13.88 -1.86 12.74
N LYS A 101 -13.09 -2.57 11.93
CA LYS A 101 -11.79 -3.11 12.32
C LYS A 101 -10.69 -2.29 11.67
N LEU A 102 -9.92 -1.57 12.45
CA LEU A 102 -8.74 -0.86 11.97
C LEU A 102 -7.65 -1.86 11.58
N ILE A 103 -7.09 -1.71 10.39
CA ILE A 103 -6.11 -2.62 9.82
C ILE A 103 -4.72 -1.99 9.81
N ASP A 104 -4.61 -0.74 9.37
CA ASP A 104 -3.32 -0.06 9.20
C ASP A 104 -3.49 1.46 9.25
N ALA A 105 -2.41 2.18 9.54
CA ALA A 105 -2.30 3.62 9.46
C ALA A 105 -1.04 3.99 8.66
N GLU A 106 -1.13 4.94 7.75
CA GLU A 106 -0.05 5.33 6.85
C GLU A 106 0.03 6.85 6.74
N TYR A 107 1.19 7.42 7.04
CA TYR A 107 1.47 8.83 6.78
C TYR A 107 1.98 9.02 5.36
N THR A 108 1.59 10.11 4.69
CA THR A 108 2.32 10.55 3.50
C THR A 108 3.71 11.04 3.90
N PHE A 109 4.69 10.89 3.02
CA PHE A 109 6.08 11.24 3.31
C PHE A 109 6.24 12.71 3.77
N ASP A 110 5.43 13.62 3.24
CA ASP A 110 5.38 15.04 3.60
C ASP A 110 4.62 15.33 4.90
N ASN A 111 4.07 14.31 5.57
CA ASN A 111 3.25 14.43 6.79
C ASN A 111 1.99 15.31 6.65
N ASN A 112 1.53 15.59 5.44
CA ASN A 112 0.34 16.42 5.21
C ASN A 112 -0.97 15.65 5.35
N LYS A 113 -0.89 14.31 5.34
CA LYS A 113 -2.05 13.43 5.39
C LYS A 113 -1.73 12.15 6.16
N VAL A 114 -2.73 11.63 6.88
CA VAL A 114 -2.74 10.26 7.39
C VAL A 114 -3.93 9.50 6.82
N LEU A 115 -3.65 8.28 6.36
CA LEU A 115 -4.63 7.33 5.84
C LEU A 115 -4.84 6.23 6.86
N PHE A 116 -6.09 5.94 7.20
CA PHE A 116 -6.46 4.80 8.02
C PHE A 116 -7.20 3.78 7.17
N TYR A 117 -6.71 2.55 7.14
CA TYR A 117 -7.32 1.44 6.43
C TYR A 117 -8.15 0.61 7.39
N PHE A 118 -9.38 0.31 7.02
CA PHE A 118 -10.28 -0.48 7.85
C PHE A 118 -11.13 -1.45 7.04
N THR A 119 -11.65 -2.48 7.70
CA THR A 119 -12.68 -3.37 7.18
C THR A 119 -13.96 -3.23 8.00
N ALA A 120 -15.10 -3.39 7.35
CA ALA A 120 -16.42 -3.41 7.98
C ALA A 120 -17.39 -4.21 7.12
N ASP A 121 -18.41 -4.81 7.74
CA ASP A 121 -19.43 -5.61 7.04
C ASP A 121 -20.47 -4.78 6.27
N GLY A 122 -20.45 -3.47 6.46
CA GLY A 122 -21.39 -2.56 5.81
C GLY A 122 -20.85 -1.14 5.67
N ARG A 123 -21.77 -0.22 5.43
CA ARG A 123 -21.45 1.21 5.36
C ARG A 123 -21.42 1.80 6.77
N ILE A 124 -20.30 2.36 7.16
CA ILE A 124 -20.09 3.00 8.47
C ILE A 124 -20.18 4.52 8.33
N ASP A 125 -20.88 5.15 9.26
CA ASP A 125 -20.85 6.62 9.39
C ASP A 125 -19.72 7.02 10.35
N PHE A 126 -18.62 7.45 9.78
CA PHE A 126 -17.42 7.84 10.52
C PHE A 126 -17.18 9.36 10.57
N ARG A 127 -18.22 10.21 10.31
CA ARG A 127 -18.05 11.67 10.26
C ARG A 127 -17.55 12.24 11.59
N GLU A 128 -18.10 11.79 12.71
CA GLU A 128 -17.67 12.24 14.04
C GLU A 128 -16.27 11.73 14.39
N LEU A 129 -15.95 10.48 14.01
CA LEU A 129 -14.60 9.93 14.16
C LEU A 129 -13.57 10.78 13.39
N VAL A 130 -13.88 11.18 12.15
CA VAL A 130 -12.97 12.03 11.35
C VAL A 130 -12.74 13.38 12.01
N LYS A 131 -13.77 14.02 12.56
CA LYS A 131 -13.64 15.28 13.29
C LYS A 131 -12.73 15.13 14.51
N ASP A 132 -12.94 14.09 15.31
CA ASP A 132 -12.13 13.80 16.48
C ASP A 132 -10.65 13.55 16.11
N LEU A 133 -10.40 12.76 15.07
CA LEU A 133 -9.05 12.48 14.58
C LEU A 133 -8.39 13.75 14.02
N ALA A 134 -9.13 14.57 13.26
CA ALA A 134 -8.62 15.83 12.73
C ALA A 134 -8.24 16.83 13.84
N ALA A 135 -9.00 16.86 14.94
CA ALA A 135 -8.68 17.67 16.10
C ALA A 135 -7.38 17.26 16.80
N VAL A 136 -7.09 15.93 16.83
CA VAL A 136 -5.88 15.37 17.45
C VAL A 136 -4.66 15.57 16.55
N PHE A 137 -4.76 15.16 15.29
CA PHE A 137 -3.60 15.13 14.39
C PHE A 137 -3.32 16.47 13.69
N ARG A 138 -4.32 17.33 13.56
CA ARG A 138 -4.27 18.64 12.87
C ARG A 138 -3.75 18.58 11.44
N ILE A 139 -3.95 17.45 10.78
CA ILE A 139 -3.62 17.18 9.38
C ILE A 139 -4.83 16.55 8.70
N ARG A 140 -4.77 16.40 7.38
CA ARG A 140 -5.84 15.77 6.61
C ARG A 140 -5.98 14.30 6.97
N ILE A 141 -7.19 13.89 7.38
CA ILE A 141 -7.54 12.50 7.67
C ILE A 141 -8.25 11.88 6.47
N GLU A 142 -7.87 10.68 6.11
CA GLU A 142 -8.51 9.90 5.07
C GLU A 142 -8.77 8.47 5.59
N LEU A 143 -10.05 8.08 5.64
CA LEU A 143 -10.49 6.73 6.01
C LEU A 143 -10.81 5.93 4.75
N ARG A 144 -10.18 4.77 4.59
CA ARG A 144 -10.37 3.87 3.44
C ARG A 144 -10.83 2.49 3.88
N GLN A 145 -12.03 2.14 3.45
CA GLN A 145 -12.48 0.77 3.59
C GLN A 145 -11.76 -0.11 2.57
N ILE A 146 -11.24 -1.24 3.03
CA ILE A 146 -10.54 -2.25 2.20
C ILE A 146 -11.25 -3.59 2.31
N GLY A 147 -11.03 -4.45 1.32
CA GLY A 147 -11.56 -5.80 1.33
C GLY A 147 -10.73 -6.75 2.21
N VAL A 148 -11.32 -7.89 2.59
CA VAL A 148 -10.66 -8.91 3.43
C VAL A 148 -9.39 -9.49 2.79
N ARG A 149 -9.29 -9.52 1.46
CA ARG A 149 -8.07 -9.94 0.76
C ARG A 149 -6.95 -8.94 0.91
N ASP A 150 -7.25 -7.64 0.84
CA ASP A 150 -6.28 -6.57 1.06
C ASP A 150 -5.84 -6.52 2.52
N GLU A 151 -6.76 -6.76 3.47
CA GLU A 151 -6.42 -6.93 4.88
C GLU A 151 -5.40 -8.06 5.06
N THR A 152 -5.67 -9.24 4.48
CA THR A 152 -4.78 -10.39 4.55
C THR A 152 -3.40 -10.08 3.96
N LYS A 153 -3.37 -9.34 2.86
CA LYS A 153 -2.13 -8.91 2.22
C LYS A 153 -1.32 -7.95 3.09
N ILE A 154 -1.97 -7.04 3.80
CA ILE A 154 -1.32 -6.07 4.69
C ILE A 154 -0.81 -6.75 5.96
N ARG A 155 -1.67 -7.51 6.64
CA ARG A 155 -1.33 -8.17 7.91
C ARG A 155 -0.39 -9.36 7.75
N GLY A 156 -0.47 -10.06 6.64
CA GLY A 156 0.23 -11.31 6.46
C GLY A 156 -0.38 -12.46 7.25
N GLY A 157 0.42 -13.48 7.50
CA GLY A 157 0.03 -14.68 8.22
C GLY A 157 0.76 -15.90 7.67
N ILE A 158 0.40 -17.07 8.20
CA ILE A 158 0.94 -18.37 7.75
C ILE A 158 -0.13 -19.07 6.91
N GLY A 159 0.26 -19.54 5.74
CA GLY A 159 -0.58 -20.32 4.85
C GLY A 159 -0.76 -21.77 5.33
N ILE A 160 -1.68 -22.50 4.72
CA ILE A 160 -1.89 -23.93 4.99
C ILE A 160 -0.64 -24.79 4.70
N CYS A 161 0.30 -24.28 3.92
CA CYS A 161 1.59 -24.91 3.60
C CYS A 161 2.69 -24.63 4.66
N GLY A 162 2.37 -23.95 5.77
CA GLY A 162 3.32 -23.58 6.83
C GLY A 162 4.28 -22.44 6.47
N ARG A 163 4.12 -21.81 5.29
CA ARG A 163 4.95 -20.67 4.87
C ARG A 163 4.19 -19.35 5.03
N PRO A 164 4.90 -18.20 5.10
CA PRO A 164 4.25 -16.89 5.03
C PRO A 164 3.40 -16.77 3.76
N LEU A 165 2.27 -16.09 3.86
CA LEU A 165 1.33 -15.91 2.75
C LEU A 165 2.01 -15.29 1.53
N CYS A 166 1.81 -15.91 0.37
CA CYS A 166 2.38 -15.46 -0.91
C CYS A 166 1.97 -14.01 -1.25
N CYS A 167 0.72 -13.64 -0.96
CA CYS A 167 0.21 -12.30 -1.19
C CYS A 167 0.86 -11.23 -0.32
N HIS A 168 1.42 -11.61 0.83
CA HIS A 168 2.14 -10.71 1.71
C HIS A 168 3.64 -10.60 1.34
N THR A 169 4.22 -11.64 0.75
CA THR A 169 5.67 -11.73 0.51
C THR A 169 6.08 -11.31 -0.90
N TYR A 170 5.57 -11.96 -1.94
CA TYR A 170 6.03 -11.75 -3.32
C TYR A 170 4.92 -11.58 -4.36
N LEU A 171 3.70 -12.09 -4.09
CA LEU A 171 2.60 -12.03 -5.05
C LEU A 171 1.92 -10.65 -4.98
N SER A 172 2.34 -9.74 -5.85
CA SER A 172 1.88 -8.35 -5.82
C SER A 172 0.43 -8.16 -6.30
N GLU A 173 -0.05 -9.04 -7.17
CA GLU A 173 -1.40 -8.97 -7.75
C GLU A 173 -2.15 -10.27 -7.52
N PHE A 174 -3.48 -10.16 -7.31
CA PHE A 174 -4.36 -11.33 -7.26
C PHE A 174 -4.72 -11.74 -8.68
N ALA A 175 -4.20 -12.89 -9.13
CA ALA A 175 -4.63 -13.48 -10.38
C ALA A 175 -6.07 -13.98 -10.27
N ALA A 176 -6.88 -13.69 -11.28
CA ALA A 176 -8.23 -14.24 -11.37
C ALA A 176 -8.15 -15.76 -11.63
N VAL A 177 -8.82 -16.54 -10.79
CA VAL A 177 -8.92 -17.99 -10.95
C VAL A 177 -10.33 -18.34 -11.39
N SER A 178 -10.46 -18.98 -12.56
CA SER A 178 -11.73 -19.46 -13.06
C SER A 178 -12.04 -20.88 -12.55
N ILE A 179 -13.33 -21.24 -12.50
CA ILE A 179 -13.77 -22.60 -12.16
C ILE A 179 -13.17 -23.62 -13.13
N LYS A 180 -13.00 -23.24 -14.41
CA LYS A 180 -12.37 -24.10 -15.42
C LYS A 180 -10.93 -24.45 -15.04
N MET A 181 -10.11 -23.46 -14.65
CA MET A 181 -8.73 -23.69 -14.19
C MET A 181 -8.67 -24.60 -12.97
N ALA A 182 -9.60 -24.45 -12.02
CA ALA A 182 -9.66 -25.30 -10.84
C ALA A 182 -9.99 -26.75 -11.20
N LYS A 183 -10.94 -26.97 -12.12
CA LYS A 183 -11.31 -28.30 -12.62
C LYS A 183 -10.19 -28.99 -13.37
N GLU A 184 -9.50 -28.26 -14.26
CA GLU A 184 -8.36 -28.79 -15.04
C GLU A 184 -7.21 -29.27 -14.13
N GLN A 185 -7.06 -28.65 -12.96
CA GLN A 185 -6.03 -29.02 -11.97
C GLN A 185 -6.54 -29.97 -10.89
N ASN A 186 -7.75 -30.51 -11.01
CA ASN A 186 -8.40 -31.36 -10.02
C ASN A 186 -8.43 -30.75 -8.60
N LEU A 187 -8.57 -29.43 -8.52
CA LEU A 187 -8.65 -28.70 -7.26
C LEU A 187 -10.09 -28.67 -6.72
N SER A 188 -10.20 -28.54 -5.40
CA SER A 188 -11.48 -28.30 -4.77
C SER A 188 -12.12 -27.01 -5.30
N LEU A 189 -13.42 -27.06 -5.62
CA LEU A 189 -14.16 -25.87 -6.05
C LEU A 189 -14.53 -24.92 -4.90
N ASN A 190 -14.10 -25.22 -3.68
CA ASN A 190 -14.31 -24.35 -2.53
C ASN A 190 -13.40 -23.11 -2.67
N PRO A 191 -13.97 -21.89 -2.77
CA PRO A 191 -13.19 -20.66 -2.92
C PRO A 191 -12.13 -20.44 -1.84
N THR A 192 -12.40 -20.89 -0.61
CA THR A 192 -11.46 -20.73 0.52
C THR A 192 -10.18 -21.57 0.37
N LYS A 193 -10.23 -22.63 -0.47
CA LYS A 193 -9.07 -23.49 -0.74
C LYS A 193 -8.31 -23.11 -2.01
N ILE A 194 -8.91 -22.30 -2.87
CA ILE A 194 -8.35 -21.92 -4.18
C ILE A 194 -7.78 -20.49 -4.15
N SER A 195 -8.34 -19.64 -3.29
CA SER A 195 -7.94 -18.25 -3.20
C SER A 195 -6.52 -18.12 -2.65
N GLY A 196 -5.68 -17.53 -3.41
CA GLY A 196 -4.37 -17.06 -2.98
C GLY A 196 -4.41 -15.67 -2.39
#